data_5cf3a71356ce554d8e505a88d9a88a2c
#
_entry.id   5cf3a71356ce554d8e505a88d9a88a2c
#
_cell.length_a   1.000
_cell.length_b   1.000
_cell.length_c   1.000
_cell.angle_alpha   90.00
_cell.angle_beta   90.00
_cell.angle_gamma   90.00
#
_symmetry.space_group_name_H-M   'P 1'
#
loop_
_entity.id
_entity.type
_entity.pdbx_description
1 polymer ?
#
loop_
_entity_poly.entity_id
_entity_poly.type
_entity_poly.pdbx_seq_one_letter_code
_entity_poly.pdbx_strand_id
1 'polypeptide(L)'
;YDDIGAKGVKRWLRLREAYTDALDPFLSILRSDEPWSNANVVQIGIVLEKLGYLIDCKKNDGANRNGRNQLSFNDALQVILDDMLVTPFTGDNTASDDMPDDESSAGNTSDAWKANIRAAYMGLKHADRTMPDSLDLINALRKSILVVRFWIAHQLGVHENVLKEGRKYDPLSKPFIG
;
A
#
# COMPACT_ATOMS: atom_id res chain seq x y z
N TYR A 1 -0.24 15.98 -13.84
CA TYR A 1 0.64 16.03 -15.02
C TYR A 1 1.78 17.03 -14.83
N ASP A 2 1.50 18.18 -14.24
CA ASP A 2 2.47 19.27 -14.06
C ASP A 2 3.68 18.83 -13.21
N ASP A 3 3.48 17.95 -12.24
CA ASP A 3 4.55 17.45 -11.36
C ASP A 3 5.47 16.42 -12.02
N ILE A 4 4.98 15.64 -12.96
CA ILE A 4 5.72 14.52 -13.54
C ILE A 4 6.00 14.67 -15.05
N GLY A 5 5.19 15.46 -15.77
CA GLY A 5 5.32 15.77 -17.19
C GLY A 5 5.45 14.54 -18.10
N ALA A 6 5.97 14.77 -19.32
CA ALA A 6 6.20 13.70 -20.30
C ALA A 6 7.21 12.63 -19.80
N LYS A 7 8.17 13.02 -18.97
CA LYS A 7 9.11 12.07 -18.35
C LYS A 7 8.41 11.10 -17.41
N GLY A 8 7.39 11.56 -16.69
CA GLY A 8 6.58 10.74 -15.81
C GLY A 8 5.78 9.68 -16.57
N VAL A 9 5.21 10.03 -17.74
CA VAL A 9 4.51 9.05 -18.59
C VAL A 9 5.47 7.94 -19.04
N LYS A 10 6.69 8.30 -19.46
CA LYS A 10 7.69 7.29 -19.85
C LYS A 10 8.12 6.41 -18.66
N ARG A 11 8.27 7.01 -17.46
CA ARG A 11 8.55 6.25 -16.23
C ARG A 11 7.40 5.30 -15.90
N TRP A 12 6.16 5.76 -16.01
CA TRP A 12 4.97 4.94 -15.78
C TRP A 12 4.93 3.70 -16.67
N LEU A 13 5.17 3.85 -17.98
CA LEU A 13 5.16 2.72 -18.91
C LEU A 13 6.22 1.67 -18.53
N ARG A 14 7.43 2.12 -18.18
CA ARG A 14 8.51 1.22 -17.72
C ARG A 14 8.19 0.57 -16.37
N LEU A 15 7.61 1.35 -15.44
CA LEU A 15 7.20 0.84 -14.14
C LEU A 15 6.14 -0.25 -14.29
N ARG A 16 5.12 0.01 -15.09
CA ARG A 16 4.05 -0.95 -15.37
C ARG A 16 4.60 -2.23 -16.01
N GLU A 17 5.49 -2.12 -16.99
CA GLU A 17 6.15 -3.28 -17.61
C GLU A 17 6.95 -4.10 -16.59
N ALA A 18 7.75 -3.45 -15.75
CA ALA A 18 8.59 -4.10 -14.75
C ALA A 18 7.80 -4.76 -13.60
N TYR A 19 6.58 -4.29 -13.33
CA TYR A 19 5.73 -4.74 -12.21
C TYR A 19 4.34 -5.16 -12.67
N THR A 20 4.21 -5.66 -13.92
CA THR A 20 2.93 -6.04 -14.55
C THR A 20 2.09 -6.95 -13.65
N ASP A 21 2.70 -7.99 -13.05
CA ASP A 21 2.01 -8.98 -12.21
C ASP A 21 1.36 -8.39 -10.95
N ALA A 22 1.82 -7.23 -10.51
CA ALA A 22 1.24 -6.51 -9.37
C ALA A 22 0.35 -5.34 -9.83
N LEU A 23 0.80 -4.57 -10.82
CA LEU A 23 0.10 -3.34 -11.21
C LEU A 23 -1.14 -3.57 -12.06
N ASP A 24 -1.20 -4.59 -12.93
CA ASP A 24 -2.39 -4.86 -13.71
C ASP A 24 -3.58 -5.33 -12.84
N PRO A 25 -3.43 -6.25 -11.86
CA PRO A 25 -4.46 -6.52 -10.88
C PRO A 25 -4.85 -5.29 -10.04
N PHE A 26 -3.89 -4.45 -9.65
CA PHE A 26 -4.16 -3.21 -8.93
C PHE A 26 -5.04 -2.26 -9.75
N LEU A 27 -4.72 -2.04 -11.03
CA LEU A 27 -5.52 -1.21 -11.93
C LEU A 27 -6.93 -1.79 -12.14
N SER A 28 -7.09 -3.12 -12.09
CA SER A 28 -8.39 -3.77 -12.13
C SER A 28 -9.25 -3.43 -10.93
N ILE A 29 -8.67 -3.41 -9.71
CA ILE A 29 -9.37 -2.97 -8.49
C ILE A 29 -9.90 -1.53 -8.66
N LEU A 30 -9.07 -0.61 -9.18
CA LEU A 30 -9.45 0.80 -9.35
C LEU A 30 -10.56 1.02 -10.39
N ARG A 31 -10.79 0.04 -11.27
CA ARG A 31 -11.83 0.08 -12.32
C ARG A 31 -13.06 -0.75 -11.97
N SER A 32 -13.07 -1.39 -10.81
CA SER A 32 -14.18 -2.24 -10.37
C SER A 32 -15.43 -1.41 -10.12
N ASP A 33 -16.57 -1.88 -10.61
CA ASP A 33 -17.89 -1.31 -10.32
C ASP A 33 -18.30 -1.54 -8.86
N GLU A 34 -17.71 -2.56 -8.21
CA GLU A 34 -17.88 -2.87 -6.78
C GLU A 34 -16.57 -2.67 -6.02
N PRO A 35 -16.12 -1.41 -5.83
CA PRO A 35 -14.78 -1.12 -5.33
C PRO A 35 -14.53 -1.68 -3.91
N TRP A 36 -15.58 -1.85 -3.10
CA TRP A 36 -15.47 -2.29 -1.69
C TRP A 36 -15.84 -3.75 -1.46
N SER A 37 -15.75 -4.59 -2.48
CA SER A 37 -16.07 -6.02 -2.39
C SER A 37 -14.97 -6.82 -1.66
N ASN A 38 -15.37 -7.93 -1.04
CA ASN A 38 -14.43 -8.90 -0.44
C ASN A 38 -13.43 -9.44 -1.47
N ALA A 39 -13.85 -9.57 -2.73
CA ALA A 39 -12.97 -9.98 -3.83
C ALA A 39 -11.81 -9.00 -4.02
N ASN A 40 -12.08 -7.69 -3.94
CA ASN A 40 -11.04 -6.66 -4.04
C ASN A 40 -10.12 -6.64 -2.82
N VAL A 41 -10.59 -7.01 -1.62
CA VAL A 41 -9.72 -7.19 -0.44
C VAL A 41 -8.75 -8.35 -0.64
N VAL A 42 -9.21 -9.47 -1.17
CA VAL A 42 -8.32 -10.59 -1.50
C VAL A 42 -7.35 -10.21 -2.61
N GLN A 43 -7.84 -9.54 -3.65
CA GLN A 43 -7.01 -9.12 -4.78
C GLN A 43 -5.94 -8.13 -4.37
N ILE A 44 -6.24 -7.15 -3.51
CA ILE A 44 -5.20 -6.20 -3.01
C ILE A 44 -4.16 -6.92 -2.15
N GLY A 45 -4.54 -7.93 -1.38
CA GLY A 45 -3.60 -8.78 -0.64
C GLY A 45 -2.60 -9.46 -1.59
N ILE A 46 -3.09 -10.03 -2.70
CA ILE A 46 -2.26 -10.65 -3.75
C ILE A 46 -1.35 -9.60 -4.41
N VAL A 47 -1.89 -8.39 -4.70
CA VAL A 47 -1.10 -7.27 -5.26
C VAL A 47 0.06 -6.91 -4.35
N LEU A 48 -0.19 -6.75 -3.04
CA LEU A 48 0.84 -6.39 -2.07
C LEU A 48 1.91 -7.49 -1.94
N GLU A 49 1.51 -8.75 -1.90
CA GLU A 49 2.42 -9.89 -1.86
C GLU A 49 3.35 -9.93 -3.08
N LYS A 50 2.76 -9.78 -4.29
CA LYS A 50 3.51 -9.72 -5.55
C LYS A 50 4.40 -8.50 -5.64
N LEU A 51 3.90 -7.32 -5.26
CA LEU A 51 4.66 -6.07 -5.30
C LEU A 51 5.90 -6.15 -4.41
N GLY A 52 5.73 -6.56 -3.14
CA GLY A 52 6.84 -6.73 -2.22
C GLY A 52 7.88 -7.73 -2.72
N TYR A 53 7.43 -8.86 -3.27
CA TYR A 53 8.31 -9.86 -3.87
C TYR A 53 9.13 -9.30 -5.06
N LEU A 54 8.48 -8.59 -5.99
CA LEU A 54 9.15 -8.02 -7.16
C LEU A 54 10.16 -6.93 -6.77
N ILE A 55 9.84 -6.11 -5.77
CA ILE A 55 10.76 -5.10 -5.22
C ILE A 55 11.99 -5.80 -4.61
N ASP A 56 11.76 -6.82 -3.78
CA ASP A 56 12.84 -7.57 -3.12
C ASP A 56 13.75 -8.28 -4.14
N CYS A 57 13.17 -8.92 -5.13
CA CYS A 57 13.93 -9.54 -6.23
C CYS A 57 14.80 -8.52 -6.96
N LYS A 58 14.27 -7.33 -7.26
CA LYS A 58 15.01 -6.28 -7.95
C LYS A 58 16.17 -5.72 -7.12
N LYS A 59 15.99 -5.61 -5.79
CA LYS A 59 17.02 -5.09 -4.86
C LYS A 59 18.14 -6.12 -4.60
N ASN A 60 17.82 -7.39 -4.70
CA ASN A 60 18.71 -8.49 -4.31
C ASN A 60 19.15 -9.37 -5.51
N ASP A 61 19.16 -8.84 -6.73
CA ASP A 61 19.54 -9.54 -7.96
C ASP A 61 18.84 -10.91 -8.13
N GLY A 62 17.57 -10.97 -7.73
CA GLY A 62 16.76 -12.19 -7.77
C GLY A 62 16.93 -13.12 -6.56
N ALA A 63 17.82 -12.80 -5.61
CA ALA A 63 17.96 -13.55 -4.37
C ALA A 63 16.97 -13.05 -3.32
N ASN A 64 16.25 -13.97 -2.69
CA ASN A 64 15.34 -13.66 -1.60
C ASN A 64 16.12 -13.44 -0.29
N ARG A 65 15.75 -12.43 0.52
CA ARG A 65 16.38 -12.09 1.80
C ARG A 65 16.59 -13.29 2.74
N ASN A 66 15.71 -14.25 2.71
CA ASN A 66 15.71 -15.39 3.64
C ASN A 66 16.31 -16.68 3.04
N GLY A 67 16.90 -16.63 1.85
CA GLY A 67 17.37 -17.82 1.13
C GLY A 67 16.25 -18.81 0.79
N ARG A 68 14.99 -18.40 0.95
CA ARG A 68 13.77 -19.15 0.61
C ARG A 68 13.11 -18.47 -0.58
N ASN A 69 12.47 -19.24 -1.45
CA ASN A 69 11.78 -18.71 -2.64
C ASN A 69 10.49 -17.91 -2.33
N GLN A 70 10.18 -17.64 -1.06
CA GLN A 70 8.97 -16.93 -0.67
C GLN A 70 9.25 -15.98 0.49
N LEU A 71 8.91 -14.70 0.30
CA LEU A 71 8.75 -13.75 1.38
C LEU A 71 7.49 -14.06 2.17
N SER A 72 7.50 -13.86 3.49
CA SER A 72 6.23 -13.84 4.22
C SER A 72 5.42 -12.61 3.80
N PHE A 73 4.09 -12.67 3.99
CA PHE A 73 3.22 -11.51 3.68
C PHE A 73 3.66 -10.25 4.42
N ASN A 74 4.02 -10.37 5.71
CA ASN A 74 4.50 -9.25 6.51
C ASN A 74 5.82 -8.66 5.97
N ASP A 75 6.76 -9.53 5.54
CA ASP A 75 8.00 -9.05 4.95
C ASP A 75 7.74 -8.32 3.62
N ALA A 76 6.80 -8.81 2.81
CA ALA A 76 6.41 -8.13 1.58
C ALA A 76 5.85 -6.73 1.83
N LEU A 77 4.99 -6.57 2.86
CA LEU A 77 4.48 -5.25 3.27
C LEU A 77 5.60 -4.32 3.73
N GLN A 78 6.55 -4.83 4.52
CA GLN A 78 7.69 -4.05 4.99
C GLN A 78 8.59 -3.62 3.84
N VAL A 79 8.87 -4.52 2.89
CA VAL A 79 9.67 -4.20 1.68
C VAL A 79 9.06 -3.06 0.88
N ILE A 80 7.72 -3.02 0.74
CA ILE A 80 7.03 -1.92 0.05
C ILE A 80 7.23 -0.60 0.81
N LEU A 81 7.10 -0.59 2.15
CA LEU A 81 7.30 0.60 2.96
C LEU A 81 8.75 1.10 2.91
N ASP A 82 9.72 0.18 3.00
CA ASP A 82 11.16 0.50 2.92
C ASP A 82 11.60 1.01 1.54
N ASP A 83 10.79 0.79 0.51
CA ASP A 83 11.03 1.27 -0.86
C ASP A 83 10.45 2.66 -1.11
N MET A 84 9.80 3.27 -0.12
CA MET A 84 9.25 4.63 -0.18
C MET A 84 10.04 5.56 0.73
N LEU A 85 10.26 6.82 0.28
CA LEU A 85 10.82 7.88 1.14
C LEU A 85 9.76 8.46 2.10
N VAL A 86 8.50 8.42 1.69
CA VAL A 86 7.36 8.94 2.45
C VAL A 86 6.26 7.90 2.45
N THR A 87 5.87 7.46 3.64
CA THR A 87 4.70 6.59 3.82
C THR A 87 3.40 7.40 3.88
N PRO A 88 2.25 6.80 3.54
CA PRO A 88 0.97 7.47 3.69
C PRO A 88 0.49 7.59 5.16
N PHE A 89 1.31 7.17 6.13
CA PHE A 89 0.96 7.15 7.54
C PHE A 89 1.50 8.38 8.27
N THR A 90 0.71 8.95 9.20
CA THR A 90 1.10 10.16 9.94
C THR A 90 1.86 9.85 11.23
N GLY A 91 1.62 8.68 11.83
CA GLY A 91 2.24 8.26 13.10
C GLY A 91 3.68 7.76 13.00
N ASP A 92 4.21 7.56 11.78
CA ASP A 92 5.58 7.04 11.59
C ASP A 92 6.66 8.15 11.63
N ASN A 93 6.26 9.43 11.67
CA ASN A 93 7.19 10.56 11.70
C ASN A 93 7.40 11.07 13.14
N THR A 94 8.12 10.32 13.96
CA THR A 94 8.50 10.74 15.33
C THR A 94 9.79 11.57 15.35
N ALA A 95 9.86 12.62 14.54
CA ALA A 95 10.96 13.59 14.63
C ALA A 95 10.54 14.96 14.14
N SER A 96 9.58 15.60 14.78
CA SER A 96 9.48 17.05 14.95
C SER A 96 8.18 17.42 15.70
N ASP A 97 8.39 17.90 16.87
CA ASP A 97 7.69 18.82 17.76
C ASP A 97 6.32 19.39 17.33
N ASP A 98 5.46 19.50 18.36
CA ASP A 98 4.33 20.41 18.48
C ASP A 98 3.07 20.15 17.65
N MET A 99 2.42 18.99 17.88
CA MET A 99 0.96 18.93 17.76
C MET A 99 0.39 18.05 18.88
N PRO A 100 -0.71 18.44 19.55
CA PRO A 100 -1.31 17.67 20.62
C PRO A 100 -1.81 16.32 20.12
N ASP A 101 -1.55 15.27 20.90
CA ASP A 101 -2.00 13.91 20.72
C ASP A 101 -3.55 13.85 20.61
N ASP A 102 -4.06 13.87 19.38
CA ASP A 102 -5.43 13.50 19.11
C ASP A 102 -5.52 11.97 19.07
N GLU A 103 -6.37 11.37 19.87
CA GLU A 103 -6.57 9.90 19.97
C GLU A 103 -6.85 9.21 18.63
N SER A 104 -7.16 9.99 17.58
CA SER A 104 -7.34 9.49 16.21
C SER A 104 -6.01 9.03 15.54
N SER A 105 -4.85 9.37 16.13
CA SER A 105 -3.53 9.09 15.56
C SER A 105 -3.10 7.62 15.71
N ALA A 106 -3.54 6.92 16.76
CA ALA A 106 -3.11 5.55 17.06
C ALA A 106 -3.48 4.51 15.98
N GLY A 107 -4.52 4.75 15.20
CA GLY A 107 -4.97 3.88 14.11
C GLY A 107 -4.33 4.14 12.74
N ASN A 108 -3.46 5.14 12.63
CA ASN A 108 -2.89 5.57 11.34
C ASN A 108 -1.38 5.37 11.24
N THR A 109 -0.89 4.27 11.80
CA THR A 109 0.51 3.83 11.72
C THR A 109 0.69 2.73 10.68
N SER A 110 1.92 2.55 10.21
CA SER A 110 2.28 1.45 9.31
C SER A 110 2.04 0.08 9.95
N ASP A 111 2.29 -0.07 11.25
CA ASP A 111 2.07 -1.33 11.96
C ASP A 111 0.58 -1.67 12.09
N ALA A 112 -0.26 -0.68 12.40
CA ALA A 112 -1.71 -0.86 12.42
C ALA A 112 -2.24 -1.27 11.03
N TRP A 113 -1.76 -0.63 9.96
CA TRP A 113 -2.11 -1.02 8.60
C TRP A 113 -1.69 -2.45 8.28
N LYS A 114 -0.43 -2.84 8.58
CA LYS A 114 0.06 -4.22 8.33
C LYS A 114 -0.80 -5.25 9.06
N ALA A 115 -1.14 -4.99 10.32
CA ALA A 115 -2.00 -5.88 11.11
C ALA A 115 -3.39 -6.01 10.49
N ASN A 116 -4.03 -4.88 10.11
CA ASN A 116 -5.38 -4.85 9.58
C ASN A 116 -5.49 -5.53 8.22
N ILE A 117 -4.58 -5.22 7.27
CA ILE A 117 -4.62 -5.87 5.95
C ILE A 117 -4.29 -7.36 6.03
N ARG A 118 -3.38 -7.76 6.93
CA ARG A 118 -3.12 -9.16 7.17
C ARG A 118 -4.35 -9.89 7.72
N ALA A 119 -5.03 -9.32 8.71
CA ALA A 119 -6.25 -9.89 9.28
C ALA A 119 -7.33 -10.03 8.21
N ALA A 120 -7.56 -8.98 7.41
CA ALA A 120 -8.53 -8.97 6.32
C ALA A 120 -8.22 -10.02 5.25
N TYR A 121 -6.99 -10.05 4.74
CA TYR A 121 -6.56 -11.00 3.70
C TYR A 121 -6.62 -12.45 4.19
N MET A 122 -6.08 -12.73 5.38
CA MET A 122 -6.07 -14.09 5.94
C MET A 122 -7.46 -14.56 6.36
N GLY A 123 -8.32 -13.66 6.89
CA GLY A 123 -9.69 -13.99 7.24
C GLY A 123 -10.55 -14.38 6.04
N LEU A 124 -10.34 -13.72 4.89
CA LEU A 124 -11.04 -14.05 3.65
C LEU A 124 -10.45 -15.27 2.91
N LYS A 125 -9.15 -15.52 3.06
CA LYS A 125 -8.45 -16.60 2.37
C LYS A 125 -8.60 -17.96 3.07
N HIS A 126 -8.76 -17.98 4.39
CA HIS A 126 -8.73 -19.16 5.21
C HIS A 126 -10.01 -19.30 6.03
N ALA A 127 -10.75 -20.39 5.82
CA ALA A 127 -12.04 -20.64 6.47
C ALA A 127 -11.98 -20.84 8.00
N ASP A 128 -10.80 -21.14 8.54
CA ASP A 128 -10.51 -21.30 9.96
C ASP A 128 -10.12 -19.99 10.67
N ARG A 129 -10.06 -18.87 9.95
CA ARG A 129 -9.72 -17.55 10.48
C ARG A 129 -10.96 -16.71 10.70
N THR A 130 -10.94 -15.93 11.79
CA THR A 130 -11.98 -14.92 12.03
C THR A 130 -11.88 -13.82 10.99
N MET A 131 -12.98 -13.55 10.32
CA MET A 131 -13.09 -12.44 9.38
C MET A 131 -13.35 -11.14 10.15
N PRO A 132 -12.60 -10.06 9.87
CA PRO A 132 -12.92 -8.74 10.42
C PRO A 132 -14.30 -8.25 9.97
N ASP A 133 -14.83 -7.24 10.64
CA ASP A 133 -16.09 -6.65 10.23
C ASP A 133 -15.98 -5.90 8.89
N SER A 134 -17.13 -5.52 8.32
CA SER A 134 -17.18 -4.90 6.99
C SER A 134 -16.47 -3.55 6.94
N LEU A 135 -16.50 -2.75 8.02
CA LEU A 135 -15.81 -1.46 8.07
C LEU A 135 -14.30 -1.63 8.12
N ASP A 136 -13.83 -2.60 8.89
CA ASP A 136 -12.41 -2.95 8.96
C ASP A 136 -11.89 -3.45 7.62
N LEU A 137 -12.66 -4.28 6.90
CA LEU A 137 -12.32 -4.75 5.56
C LEU A 137 -12.22 -3.58 4.57
N ILE A 138 -13.19 -2.66 4.58
CA ILE A 138 -13.18 -1.47 3.72
C ILE A 138 -11.98 -0.59 4.06
N ASN A 139 -11.71 -0.33 5.33
CA ASN A 139 -10.60 0.51 5.75
C ASN A 139 -9.24 -0.11 5.42
N ALA A 140 -9.08 -1.42 5.59
CA ALA A 140 -7.88 -2.14 5.18
C ALA A 140 -7.63 -2.05 3.67
N LEU A 141 -8.67 -2.20 2.85
CA LEU A 141 -8.60 -2.05 1.40
C LEU A 141 -8.24 -0.61 1.00
N ARG A 142 -8.93 0.40 1.56
CA ARG A 142 -8.69 1.83 1.27
C ARG A 142 -7.24 2.22 1.56
N LYS A 143 -6.74 1.87 2.75
CA LYS A 143 -5.35 2.16 3.14
C LYS A 143 -4.35 1.42 2.25
N SER A 144 -4.65 0.19 1.84
CA SER A 144 -3.79 -0.58 0.94
C SER A 144 -3.73 0.02 -0.46
N ILE A 145 -4.86 0.50 -0.99
CA ILE A 145 -4.89 1.26 -2.26
C ILE A 145 -4.03 2.52 -2.13
N LEU A 146 -4.13 3.24 -1.01
CA LEU A 146 -3.32 4.44 -0.76
C LEU A 146 -1.82 4.13 -0.73
N VAL A 147 -1.41 3.05 -0.06
CA VAL A 147 0.00 2.60 -0.01
C VAL A 147 0.54 2.34 -1.42
N VAL A 148 -0.18 1.58 -2.25
CA VAL A 148 0.26 1.30 -3.62
C VAL A 148 0.33 2.58 -4.47
N ARG A 149 -0.65 3.50 -4.33
CA ARG A 149 -0.63 4.80 -5.02
C ARG A 149 0.57 5.65 -4.61
N PHE A 150 0.91 5.70 -3.31
CA PHE A 150 2.08 6.41 -2.82
C PHE A 150 3.38 5.81 -3.35
N TRP A 151 3.48 4.48 -3.35
CA TRP A 151 4.62 3.79 -3.93
C TRP A 151 4.78 4.13 -5.43
N ILE A 152 3.69 4.05 -6.21
CA ILE A 152 3.71 4.43 -7.64
C ILE A 152 4.18 5.88 -7.79
N ALA A 153 3.60 6.82 -7.04
CA ALA A 153 3.93 8.23 -7.13
C ALA A 153 5.41 8.50 -6.80
N HIS A 154 5.94 7.81 -5.78
CA HIS A 154 7.37 7.83 -5.46
C HIS A 154 8.23 7.33 -6.63
N GLN A 155 7.89 6.17 -7.24
CA GLN A 155 8.61 5.62 -8.38
C GLN A 155 8.54 6.53 -9.63
N LEU A 156 7.47 7.29 -9.78
CA LEU A 156 7.34 8.29 -10.85
C LEU A 156 8.16 9.56 -10.59
N GLY A 157 8.72 9.70 -9.38
CA GLY A 157 9.56 10.83 -8.99
C GLY A 157 8.76 12.06 -8.55
N VAL A 158 7.56 11.84 -7.99
CA VAL A 158 6.81 12.90 -7.31
C VAL A 158 7.61 13.35 -6.08
N HIS A 159 7.74 14.66 -5.92
CA HIS A 159 8.53 15.23 -4.84
C HIS A 159 7.90 14.94 -3.47
N GLU A 160 8.74 14.69 -2.48
CA GLU A 160 8.33 14.33 -1.11
C GLU A 160 7.29 15.29 -0.49
N ASN A 161 7.50 16.59 -0.66
CA ASN A 161 6.57 17.61 -0.13
C ASN A 161 5.18 17.51 -0.78
N VAL A 162 5.12 17.18 -2.08
CA VAL A 162 3.85 16.99 -2.80
C VAL A 162 3.11 15.75 -2.27
N LEU A 163 3.85 14.68 -1.97
CA LEU A 163 3.26 13.48 -1.36
C LEU A 163 2.75 13.76 0.06
N LYS A 164 3.53 14.46 0.89
CA LYS A 164 3.12 14.85 2.25
C LYS A 164 1.88 15.74 2.24
N GLU A 165 1.83 16.71 1.36
CA GLU A 165 0.68 17.60 1.23
C GLU A 165 -0.53 16.87 0.65
N GLY A 166 -0.35 16.10 -0.44
CA GLY A 166 -1.40 15.32 -1.06
C GLY A 166 -2.08 14.34 -0.10
N ARG A 167 -1.32 13.74 0.84
CA ARG A 167 -1.85 12.86 1.88
C ARG A 167 -2.94 13.52 2.72
N LYS A 168 -2.80 14.80 3.08
CA LYS A 168 -3.76 15.52 3.92
C LYS A 168 -5.14 15.61 3.28
N TYR A 169 -5.19 15.68 1.96
CA TYR A 169 -6.41 15.86 1.19
C TYR A 169 -6.93 14.59 0.50
N ASP A 170 -6.15 13.51 0.50
CA ASP A 170 -6.59 12.25 -0.11
C ASP A 170 -7.73 11.62 0.72
N PRO A 171 -8.92 11.37 0.13
CA PRO A 171 -10.03 10.75 0.84
C PRO A 171 -9.70 9.37 1.43
N LEU A 172 -8.73 8.65 0.85
CA LEU A 172 -8.31 7.34 1.33
C LEU A 172 -7.44 7.42 2.60
N SER A 173 -6.88 8.59 2.93
CA SER A 173 -6.10 8.79 4.15
C SER A 173 -6.97 8.79 5.41
N LYS A 174 -8.26 9.14 5.26
CA LYS A 174 -9.23 9.20 6.35
C LYS A 174 -9.96 7.86 6.50
N PRO A 175 -10.30 7.41 7.73
CA PRO A 175 -11.11 6.23 7.90
C PRO A 175 -12.50 6.43 7.27
N PHE A 176 -13.04 5.35 6.73
CA PHE A 176 -14.45 5.29 6.35
C PHE A 176 -15.25 5.02 7.62
N ILE A 177 -16.14 5.92 7.94
CA ILE A 177 -17.17 5.83 9.00
C ILE A 177 -18.48 5.67 8.26
N GLY A 178 -19.10 4.49 8.37
CA GLY A 178 -20.36 4.13 7.70
C GLY A 178 -21.53 5.03 8.06
#